data_3dd0b4b14211372aad9f5de1e23e0122
#
_entry.id   3dd0b4b14211372aad9f5de1e23e0122
#
_cell.length_a   1.000
_cell.length_b   1.000
_cell.length_c   1.000
_cell.angle_alpha   90.00
_cell.angle_beta   90.00
_cell.angle_gamma   90.00
#
_symmetry.space_group_name_H-M   'P 1'
#
loop_
_entity.id
_entity.type
_entity.pdbx_description
1 polymer ?
#
loop_
_entity_poly.entity_id
_entity_poly.type
_entity_poly.pdbx_seq_one_letter_code
_entity_poly.pdbx_strand_id
1 'polypeptide(L)'
;MADNYLENQYEQYRARKAAWEKAKKSGKAQTLHKPTLPLKKGGKKVFVTGGAGGIGKAIVEAFCKLNYQVAFCDKNELKGQQTAQATGAQFYPVDLNSKEALELCLQNIFKEWGDIDIIINNAGISEFSPITETSVETFDKILSVNLRPVFITSHALAVHRKSQNNTNTYGRIINLCSTRY
;
A
#
# COMPACT_ATOMS: atom_id res chain seq x y z
N MET A 1 -23.49 -17.45 -2.28
CA MET A 1 -22.55 -18.54 -2.69
C MET A 1 -21.07 -18.10 -2.77
N ALA A 2 -20.73 -16.82 -2.71
CA ALA A 2 -19.32 -16.36 -2.71
C ALA A 2 -18.63 -16.46 -1.34
N ASP A 3 -19.36 -16.42 -0.26
CA ASP A 3 -18.81 -16.38 1.12
C ASP A 3 -18.14 -17.69 1.52
N ASN A 4 -18.67 -18.83 1.08
CA ASN A 4 -18.13 -20.15 1.42
C ASN A 4 -16.73 -20.44 0.85
N TYR A 5 -16.33 -19.79 -0.25
CA TYR A 5 -15.01 -20.04 -0.86
C TYR A 5 -13.86 -19.38 -0.08
N LEU A 6 -14.09 -18.15 0.36
CA LEU A 6 -13.08 -17.41 1.13
C LEU A 6 -12.91 -18.00 2.53
N GLU A 7 -14.02 -18.36 3.17
CA GLU A 7 -14.04 -18.99 4.48
C GLU A 7 -13.30 -20.33 4.45
N ASN A 8 -13.55 -21.16 3.45
CA ASN A 8 -12.83 -22.42 3.22
C ASN A 8 -11.32 -22.22 2.98
N GLN A 9 -10.93 -21.17 2.25
CA GLN A 9 -9.51 -20.83 2.04
C GLN A 9 -8.84 -20.34 3.33
N TYR A 10 -9.56 -19.58 4.16
CA TYR A 10 -9.06 -19.15 5.46
C TYR A 10 -8.95 -20.30 6.46
N GLU A 11 -9.89 -21.23 6.47
CA GLU A 11 -9.80 -22.43 7.29
C GLU A 11 -8.62 -23.32 6.89
N GLN A 12 -8.42 -23.55 5.60
CA GLN A 12 -7.25 -24.27 5.09
C GLN A 12 -5.93 -23.57 5.42
N TYR A 13 -5.91 -22.24 5.38
CA TYR A 13 -4.74 -21.47 5.79
C TYR A 13 -4.48 -21.63 7.29
N ARG A 14 -5.51 -21.52 8.15
CA ARG A 14 -5.40 -21.71 9.60
C ARG A 14 -4.89 -23.10 9.94
N ALA A 15 -5.41 -24.13 9.29
CA ALA A 15 -4.96 -25.52 9.48
C ALA A 15 -3.49 -25.69 9.09
N ARG A 16 -3.06 -25.18 7.93
CA ARG A 16 -1.66 -25.21 7.48
C ARG A 16 -0.74 -24.40 8.38
N LYS A 17 -1.19 -23.26 8.86
CA LYS A 17 -0.44 -22.42 9.79
C LYS A 17 -0.23 -23.13 11.13
N ALA A 18 -1.27 -23.75 11.69
CA ALA A 18 -1.18 -24.53 12.93
C ALA A 18 -0.22 -25.74 12.79
N ALA A 19 -0.29 -26.45 11.65
CA ALA A 19 0.64 -27.55 11.34
C ALA A 19 2.09 -27.08 11.24
N TRP A 20 2.32 -25.94 10.59
CA TRP A 20 3.66 -25.34 10.46
C TRP A 20 4.21 -24.89 11.82
N GLU A 21 3.40 -24.24 12.66
CA GLU A 21 3.79 -23.83 14.01
C GLU A 21 4.15 -25.03 14.90
N LYS A 22 3.38 -26.12 14.79
CA LYS A 22 3.66 -27.38 15.49
C LYS A 22 4.99 -28.00 15.00
N ALA A 23 5.22 -28.00 13.69
CA ALA A 23 6.46 -28.51 13.09
C ALA A 23 7.67 -27.63 13.47
N LYS A 24 7.48 -26.31 13.58
CA LYS A 24 8.51 -25.37 14.04
C LYS A 24 8.94 -25.66 15.48
N LYS A 25 7.98 -25.93 16.37
CA LYS A 25 8.25 -26.29 17.78
C LYS A 25 8.98 -27.63 17.90
N SER A 26 8.77 -28.55 16.99
CA SER A 26 9.41 -29.89 16.97
C SER A 26 10.71 -29.96 16.18
N GLY A 27 11.24 -28.84 15.67
CA GLY A 27 12.47 -28.81 14.85
C GLY A 27 12.32 -29.35 13.41
N LYS A 28 11.12 -29.76 13.00
CA LYS A 28 10.82 -30.36 11.69
C LYS A 28 10.37 -29.32 10.62
N ALA A 29 10.47 -28.05 10.92
CA ALA A 29 9.99 -26.98 10.01
C ALA A 29 10.82 -26.80 8.73
N GLN A 30 12.02 -27.36 8.65
CA GLN A 30 12.89 -27.22 7.47
C GLN A 30 12.32 -27.86 6.20
N THR A 31 11.38 -28.80 6.33
CA THR A 31 10.73 -29.47 5.19
C THR A 31 9.36 -28.87 4.82
N LEU A 32 8.84 -27.95 5.62
CA LEU A 32 7.54 -27.35 5.40
C LEU A 32 7.68 -25.87 5.03
N HIS A 33 7.16 -25.51 3.86
CA HIS A 33 7.09 -24.10 3.45
C HIS A 33 6.13 -23.34 4.38
N LYS A 34 6.56 -22.14 4.80
CA LYS A 34 5.68 -21.24 5.57
C LYS A 34 4.38 -21.00 4.78
N PRO A 35 3.21 -21.30 5.34
CA PRO A 35 1.95 -21.09 4.63
C PRO A 35 1.76 -19.60 4.32
N THR A 36 1.49 -19.30 3.06
CA THR A 36 1.08 -17.97 2.61
C THR A 36 -0.42 -17.86 2.61
N LEU A 37 -0.93 -16.67 2.95
CA LEU A 37 -2.37 -16.38 2.82
C LEU A 37 -2.81 -16.64 1.38
N PRO A 38 -3.94 -17.33 1.18
CA PRO A 38 -4.46 -17.53 -0.16
C PRO A 38 -4.78 -16.18 -0.81
N LEU A 39 -4.20 -15.94 -1.98
CA LEU A 39 -4.49 -14.78 -2.80
C LEU A 39 -5.72 -15.09 -3.65
N LYS A 40 -6.70 -14.17 -3.72
CA LYS A 40 -7.81 -14.27 -4.68
C LYS A 40 -7.25 -14.38 -6.10
N LYS A 41 -7.82 -15.27 -6.92
CA LYS A 41 -7.63 -15.24 -8.39
C LYS A 41 -8.20 -13.92 -8.94
N GLY A 42 -7.35 -13.09 -9.51
CA GLY A 42 -7.62 -11.71 -9.87
C GLY A 42 -6.79 -10.83 -8.92
N GLY A 43 -5.61 -10.40 -9.36
CA GLY A 43 -4.61 -9.77 -8.49
C GLY A 43 -5.22 -8.66 -7.65
N LYS A 44 -4.90 -8.64 -6.37
CA LYS A 44 -5.28 -7.53 -5.50
C LYS A 44 -4.65 -6.24 -6.03
N LYS A 45 -5.35 -5.14 -5.81
CA LYS A 45 -5.01 -3.82 -6.30
C LYS A 45 -4.33 -3.03 -5.18
N VAL A 46 -3.13 -2.56 -5.44
CA VAL A 46 -2.29 -1.88 -4.45
C VAL A 46 -1.94 -0.49 -4.95
N PHE A 47 -2.13 0.51 -4.12
CA PHE A 47 -1.64 1.86 -4.35
C PHE A 47 -0.55 2.22 -3.34
N VAL A 48 0.57 2.79 -3.83
CA VAL A 48 1.74 3.15 -3.01
C VAL A 48 2.09 4.61 -3.22
N THR A 49 2.23 5.39 -2.14
CA THR A 49 2.78 6.75 -2.23
C THR A 49 4.30 6.74 -2.08
N GLY A 50 5.01 7.56 -2.87
CA GLY A 50 6.48 7.60 -2.84
C GLY A 50 7.14 6.36 -3.42
N GLY A 51 6.57 5.81 -4.51
CA GLY A 51 6.99 4.52 -5.08
C GLY A 51 8.17 4.56 -6.05
N ALA A 52 8.73 5.75 -6.35
CA ALA A 52 9.81 5.87 -7.33
C ALA A 52 11.21 5.54 -6.77
N GLY A 53 11.38 5.44 -5.46
CA GLY A 53 12.69 5.21 -4.86
C GLY A 53 12.65 4.59 -3.47
N GLY A 54 13.82 4.20 -2.97
CA GLY A 54 13.99 3.71 -1.61
C GLY A 54 13.05 2.56 -1.24
N ILE A 55 12.44 2.68 -0.06
CA ILE A 55 11.51 1.69 0.49
C ILE A 55 10.28 1.54 -0.40
N GLY A 56 9.72 2.67 -0.91
CA GLY A 56 8.53 2.65 -1.76
C GLY A 56 8.74 1.85 -3.04
N LYS A 57 9.88 2.02 -3.72
CA LYS A 57 10.24 1.22 -4.91
C LYS A 57 10.33 -0.27 -4.58
N ALA A 58 10.98 -0.63 -3.48
CA ALA A 58 11.08 -2.03 -3.05
C ALA A 58 9.70 -2.65 -2.76
N ILE A 59 8.78 -1.86 -2.21
CA ILE A 59 7.39 -2.27 -2.00
C ILE A 59 6.69 -2.52 -3.33
N VAL A 60 6.78 -1.58 -4.29
CA VAL A 60 6.22 -1.72 -5.65
C VAL A 60 6.74 -3.00 -6.31
N GLU A 61 8.06 -3.21 -6.31
CA GLU A 61 8.68 -4.42 -6.87
C GLU A 61 8.19 -5.71 -6.21
N ALA A 62 8.06 -5.71 -4.88
CA ALA A 62 7.61 -6.88 -4.14
C ALA A 62 6.16 -7.26 -4.47
N PHE A 63 5.26 -6.28 -4.56
CA PHE A 63 3.86 -6.54 -4.92
C PHE A 63 3.72 -6.95 -6.39
N CYS A 64 4.47 -6.36 -7.31
CA CYS A 64 4.48 -6.78 -8.72
C CYS A 64 4.97 -8.23 -8.87
N LYS A 65 6.03 -8.63 -8.16
CA LYS A 65 6.51 -10.03 -8.13
C LYS A 65 5.48 -11.02 -7.60
N LEU A 66 4.55 -10.56 -6.78
CA LEU A 66 3.43 -11.36 -6.28
C LEU A 66 2.19 -11.32 -7.18
N ASN A 67 2.31 -10.77 -8.39
CA ASN A 67 1.23 -10.61 -9.37
C ASN A 67 0.04 -9.77 -8.86
N TYR A 68 0.31 -8.74 -8.04
CA TYR A 68 -0.66 -7.72 -7.71
C TYR A 68 -0.72 -6.69 -8.84
N GLN A 69 -1.89 -6.08 -9.04
CA GLN A 69 -2.02 -4.89 -9.86
C GLN A 69 -1.55 -3.70 -9.01
N VAL A 70 -0.46 -3.05 -9.41
CA VAL A 70 0.18 -2.01 -8.61
C VAL A 70 0.12 -0.67 -9.33
N ALA A 71 -0.35 0.34 -8.62
CA ALA A 71 -0.16 1.75 -8.97
C ALA A 71 0.67 2.44 -7.90
N PHE A 72 1.42 3.42 -8.28
CA PHE A 72 2.17 4.25 -7.34
C PHE A 72 2.27 5.68 -7.83
N CYS A 73 2.43 6.60 -6.89
CA CYS A 73 2.72 7.99 -7.19
C CYS A 73 4.05 8.44 -6.59
N ASP A 74 4.67 9.41 -7.26
CA ASP A 74 5.87 10.08 -6.80
C ASP A 74 6.01 11.41 -7.54
N LYS A 75 6.69 12.39 -6.94
CA LYS A 75 7.00 13.65 -7.61
C LYS A 75 8.18 13.55 -8.58
N ASN A 76 9.03 12.53 -8.45
CA ASN A 76 10.19 12.31 -9.31
C ASN A 76 9.76 11.51 -10.55
N GLU A 77 9.41 12.24 -11.62
CA GLU A 77 8.91 11.64 -12.86
C GLU A 77 9.92 10.68 -13.49
N LEU A 78 11.20 11.06 -13.56
CA LEU A 78 12.23 10.21 -14.18
C LEU A 78 12.37 8.88 -13.47
N LYS A 79 12.51 8.88 -12.14
CA LYS A 79 12.60 7.64 -11.35
C LYS A 79 11.29 6.87 -11.36
N GLY A 80 10.15 7.57 -11.38
CA GLY A 80 8.83 6.96 -11.47
C GLY A 80 8.67 6.17 -12.77
N GLN A 81 9.00 6.76 -13.91
CA GLN A 81 8.98 6.10 -15.21
C GLN A 81 9.92 4.89 -15.27
N GLN A 82 11.15 5.02 -14.75
CA GLN A 82 12.10 3.91 -14.67
C GLN A 82 11.55 2.74 -13.82
N THR A 83 10.95 3.04 -12.68
CA THR A 83 10.33 2.01 -11.82
C THR A 83 9.14 1.34 -12.52
N ALA A 84 8.28 2.12 -13.18
CA ALA A 84 7.15 1.60 -13.94
C ALA A 84 7.59 0.67 -15.08
N GLN A 85 8.59 1.07 -15.86
CA GLN A 85 9.17 0.25 -16.93
C GLN A 85 9.74 -1.08 -16.41
N ALA A 86 10.43 -1.04 -15.27
CA ALA A 86 11.06 -2.22 -14.68
C ALA A 86 10.06 -3.20 -14.05
N THR A 87 8.90 -2.72 -13.61
CA THR A 87 7.96 -3.53 -12.81
C THR A 87 6.63 -3.82 -13.50
N GLY A 88 6.28 -3.04 -14.53
CA GLY A 88 4.95 -3.04 -15.13
C GLY A 88 3.88 -2.33 -14.27
N ALA A 89 4.26 -1.70 -13.17
CA ALA A 89 3.34 -0.93 -12.33
C ALA A 89 2.91 0.37 -13.01
N GLN A 90 1.72 0.85 -12.69
CA GLN A 90 1.19 2.11 -13.20
C GLN A 90 1.73 3.28 -12.38
N PHE A 91 2.37 4.24 -13.04
CA PHE A 91 2.95 5.40 -12.42
C PHE A 91 2.09 6.66 -12.62
N TYR A 92 1.93 7.43 -11.55
CA TYR A 92 1.28 8.73 -11.54
C TYR A 92 2.26 9.79 -11.02
N PRO A 93 2.61 10.82 -11.81
CA PRO A 93 3.40 11.94 -11.35
C PRO A 93 2.55 12.84 -10.46
N VAL A 94 2.78 12.80 -9.14
CA VAL A 94 2.02 13.55 -8.14
C VAL A 94 2.97 14.15 -7.12
N ASP A 95 2.89 15.47 -6.94
CA ASP A 95 3.41 16.12 -5.74
C ASP A 95 2.35 16.06 -4.63
N LEU A 96 2.66 15.39 -3.53
CA LEU A 96 1.75 15.22 -2.40
C LEU A 96 1.46 16.53 -1.63
N ASN A 97 2.18 17.62 -1.93
CA ASN A 97 1.81 18.94 -1.46
C ASN A 97 0.50 19.42 -2.12
N SER A 98 0.19 18.97 -3.34
CA SER A 98 -1.07 19.25 -4.00
C SER A 98 -2.12 18.22 -3.63
N LYS A 99 -3.09 18.65 -2.84
CA LYS A 99 -4.29 17.86 -2.48
C LYS A 99 -5.04 17.44 -3.75
N GLU A 100 -5.25 18.39 -4.64
CA GLU A 100 -6.03 18.21 -5.88
C GLU A 100 -5.40 17.16 -6.79
N ALA A 101 -4.07 17.19 -6.93
CA ALA A 101 -3.34 16.21 -7.74
C ALA A 101 -3.47 14.79 -7.18
N LEU A 102 -3.40 14.60 -5.86
CA LEU A 102 -3.58 13.31 -5.23
C LEU A 102 -5.03 12.81 -5.34
N GLU A 103 -6.01 13.68 -5.11
CA GLU A 103 -7.43 13.34 -5.26
C GLU A 103 -7.76 12.92 -6.70
N LEU A 104 -7.26 13.66 -7.70
CA LEU A 104 -7.44 13.32 -9.12
C LEU A 104 -6.77 11.97 -9.46
N CYS A 105 -5.57 11.72 -8.95
CA CYS A 105 -4.89 10.45 -9.10
C CYS A 105 -5.75 9.28 -8.59
N LEU A 106 -6.28 9.39 -7.37
CA LEU A 106 -7.13 8.36 -6.77
C LEU A 106 -8.43 8.16 -7.55
N GLN A 107 -9.07 9.25 -7.98
CA GLN A 107 -10.28 9.19 -8.82
C GLN A 107 -10.01 8.43 -10.12
N ASN A 108 -8.89 8.69 -10.80
CA ASN A 108 -8.50 7.98 -12.01
C ASN A 108 -8.29 6.48 -11.76
N ILE A 109 -7.62 6.13 -10.66
CA ILE A 109 -7.41 4.72 -10.27
C ILE A 109 -8.75 4.04 -9.97
N PHE A 110 -9.64 4.65 -9.20
CA PHE A 110 -10.97 4.09 -8.93
C PHE A 110 -11.80 3.93 -10.18
N LYS A 111 -11.75 4.90 -11.10
CA LYS A 111 -12.46 4.82 -12.39
C LYS A 111 -11.94 3.68 -13.25
N GLU A 112 -10.64 3.47 -13.30
CA GLU A 112 -10.00 2.45 -14.13
C GLU A 112 -10.09 1.06 -13.49
N TRP A 113 -9.87 0.97 -12.20
CA TRP A 113 -9.75 -0.31 -11.50
C TRP A 113 -11.03 -0.74 -10.78
N GLY A 114 -11.95 0.17 -10.54
CA GLY A 114 -13.18 -0.07 -9.78
C GLY A 114 -13.00 -0.11 -8.27
N ASP A 115 -11.83 -0.46 -7.75
CA ASP A 115 -11.53 -0.44 -6.30
C ASP A 115 -10.00 -0.52 -6.05
N ILE A 116 -9.57 -0.27 -4.82
CA ILE A 116 -8.21 -0.50 -4.31
C ILE A 116 -8.31 -1.38 -3.07
N ASP A 117 -7.57 -2.50 -3.04
CA ASP A 117 -7.56 -3.42 -1.90
C ASP A 117 -6.61 -2.97 -0.79
N ILE A 118 -5.47 -2.38 -1.16
CA ILE A 118 -4.39 -2.02 -0.24
C ILE A 118 -3.86 -0.64 -0.60
N ILE A 119 -3.83 0.25 0.38
CA ILE A 119 -3.13 1.54 0.27
C ILE A 119 -1.92 1.50 1.19
N ILE A 120 -0.76 1.91 0.67
CA ILE A 120 0.49 2.00 1.42
C ILE A 120 0.97 3.44 1.38
N ASN A 121 0.80 4.12 2.49
CA ASN A 121 1.29 5.47 2.70
C ASN A 121 2.75 5.38 3.16
N ASN A 122 3.67 5.49 2.18
CA ASN A 122 5.10 5.38 2.39
C ASN A 122 5.83 6.70 2.19
N ALA A 123 5.27 7.60 1.37
CA ALA A 123 5.92 8.89 1.11
C ALA A 123 6.11 9.68 2.40
N GLY A 124 7.27 10.30 2.51
CA GLY A 124 7.59 11.18 3.61
C GLY A 124 8.85 11.98 3.34
N ILE A 125 8.92 13.13 3.96
CA ILE A 125 10.10 14.00 4.01
C ILE A 125 10.51 14.19 5.46
N SER A 126 11.79 14.48 5.67
CA SER A 126 12.32 14.89 6.98
C SER A 126 13.24 16.07 6.78
N GLU A 127 13.17 16.98 7.70
CA GLU A 127 14.08 18.11 7.81
C GLU A 127 14.67 18.09 9.22
N PHE A 128 16.00 18.14 9.31
CA PHE A 128 16.69 18.06 10.61
C PHE A 128 17.08 19.47 11.03
N SER A 129 16.29 20.03 11.92
CA SER A 129 16.61 21.27 12.62
C SER A 129 16.13 21.17 14.07
N PRO A 130 16.83 21.82 15.03
CA PRO A 130 16.29 21.96 16.38
C PRO A 130 14.91 22.62 16.36
N ILE A 131 14.06 22.28 17.28
CA ILE A 131 12.70 22.86 17.36
C ILE A 131 12.73 24.40 17.45
N THR A 132 13.77 24.93 18.06
CA THR A 132 14.00 26.37 18.19
C THR A 132 14.34 27.09 16.87
N GLU A 133 14.72 26.32 15.84
CA GLU A 133 15.11 26.82 14.52
C GLU A 133 14.14 26.39 13.42
N THR A 134 13.20 25.51 13.76
CA THR A 134 12.20 25.03 12.82
C THR A 134 11.13 26.11 12.61
N SER A 135 10.98 26.58 11.36
CA SER A 135 9.93 27.54 11.04
C SER A 135 8.54 26.85 10.92
N VAL A 136 7.48 27.65 11.03
CA VAL A 136 6.10 27.17 10.84
C VAL A 136 5.92 26.64 9.43
N GLU A 137 6.53 27.28 8.43
CA GLU A 137 6.46 26.87 7.01
C GLU A 137 7.10 25.49 6.82
N THR A 138 8.24 25.23 7.48
CA THR A 138 8.89 23.91 7.49
C THR A 138 7.98 22.87 8.13
N PHE A 139 7.38 23.17 9.27
CA PHE A 139 6.44 22.32 9.95
C PHE A 139 5.23 21.99 9.06
N ASP A 140 4.59 23.02 8.48
CA ASP A 140 3.45 22.84 7.59
C ASP A 140 3.79 22.01 6.35
N LYS A 141 4.96 22.21 5.77
CA LYS A 141 5.45 21.42 4.66
C LYS A 141 5.62 19.94 5.04
N ILE A 142 6.17 19.65 6.21
CA ILE A 142 6.30 18.28 6.71
C ILE A 142 4.91 17.64 6.88
N LEU A 143 3.97 18.34 7.50
CA LEU A 143 2.60 17.84 7.67
C LEU A 143 1.88 17.64 6.33
N SER A 144 2.10 18.55 5.37
CA SER A 144 1.48 18.49 4.06
C SER A 144 1.88 17.26 3.25
N VAL A 145 3.10 16.75 3.46
CA VAL A 145 3.62 15.57 2.76
C VAL A 145 3.45 14.28 3.58
N ASN A 146 3.65 14.34 4.90
CA ASN A 146 3.71 13.13 5.72
C ASN A 146 2.35 12.73 6.32
N LEU A 147 1.46 13.69 6.58
CA LEU A 147 0.20 13.43 7.29
C LEU A 147 -1.04 13.64 6.42
N ARG A 148 -1.14 14.77 5.73
CA ARG A 148 -2.32 15.08 4.91
C ARG A 148 -2.63 14.00 3.86
N PRO A 149 -1.64 13.46 3.11
CA PRO A 149 -1.91 12.39 2.15
C PRO A 149 -2.45 11.11 2.77
N VAL A 150 -2.03 10.78 4.00
CA VAL A 150 -2.57 9.63 4.74
C VAL A 150 -4.07 9.78 4.99
N PHE A 151 -4.51 10.98 5.38
CA PHE A 151 -5.94 11.26 5.52
C PHE A 151 -6.67 11.18 4.16
N ILE A 152 -6.13 11.84 3.11
CA ILE A 152 -6.77 11.90 1.79
C ILE A 152 -6.95 10.50 1.20
N THR A 153 -5.92 9.67 1.21
CA THR A 153 -5.97 8.30 0.66
C THR A 153 -6.95 7.42 1.42
N SER A 154 -6.92 7.52 2.75
CA SER A 154 -7.80 6.75 3.64
C SER A 154 -9.27 7.16 3.47
N HIS A 155 -9.52 8.47 3.44
CA HIS A 155 -10.84 9.04 3.23
C HIS A 155 -11.41 8.66 1.86
N ALA A 156 -10.60 8.81 0.80
CA ALA A 156 -11.01 8.47 -0.57
C ALA A 156 -11.42 6.99 -0.69
N LEU A 157 -10.64 6.06 -0.11
CA LEU A 157 -10.99 4.63 -0.09
C LEU A 157 -12.30 4.38 0.67
N ALA A 158 -12.46 4.99 1.84
CA ALA A 158 -13.65 4.81 2.66
C ALA A 158 -14.92 5.35 1.97
N VAL A 159 -14.85 6.54 1.38
CA VAL A 159 -15.96 7.17 0.65
C VAL A 159 -16.31 6.35 -0.59
N HIS A 160 -15.28 5.93 -1.37
CA HIS A 160 -15.49 5.11 -2.56
C HIS A 160 -16.23 3.82 -2.21
N ARG A 161 -15.78 3.08 -1.22
CA ARG A 161 -16.39 1.80 -0.82
C ARG A 161 -17.79 1.98 -0.25
N LYS A 162 -18.02 3.04 0.52
CA LYS A 162 -19.36 3.39 1.01
C LYS A 162 -20.33 3.64 -0.15
N SER A 163 -19.90 4.36 -1.19
CA SER A 163 -20.75 4.66 -2.37
C SER A 163 -21.09 3.41 -3.19
N GLN A 164 -20.21 2.41 -3.20
CA GLN A 164 -20.40 1.14 -3.94
C GLN A 164 -21.21 0.10 -3.16
N ASN A 165 -21.70 0.42 -1.94
CA ASN A 165 -22.29 -0.56 -1.01
C ASN A 165 -21.43 -1.82 -0.82
N ASN A 166 -20.11 -1.66 -0.94
CA ASN A 166 -19.16 -2.76 -0.88
C ASN A 166 -18.80 -3.09 0.57
N THR A 167 -19.71 -3.77 1.26
CA THR A 167 -19.54 -4.18 2.66
C THR A 167 -18.77 -5.47 2.82
N ASN A 168 -18.57 -6.24 1.74
CA ASN A 168 -18.02 -7.59 1.78
C ASN A 168 -16.52 -7.69 1.50
N THR A 169 -15.83 -6.59 1.31
CA THR A 169 -14.39 -6.58 1.06
C THR A 169 -13.65 -5.73 2.08
N TYR A 170 -12.56 -6.29 2.62
CA TYR A 170 -11.69 -5.55 3.54
C TYR A 170 -10.66 -4.75 2.75
N GLY A 171 -10.68 -3.41 2.92
CA GLY A 171 -9.55 -2.55 2.57
C GLY A 171 -8.45 -2.63 3.62
N ARG A 172 -7.22 -2.48 3.20
CA ARG A 172 -6.08 -2.35 4.11
C ARG A 172 -5.38 -1.04 3.87
N ILE A 173 -5.13 -0.30 4.94
CA ILE A 173 -4.33 0.91 4.92
C ILE A 173 -3.11 0.64 5.79
N ILE A 174 -1.94 0.83 5.20
CA ILE A 174 -0.64 0.62 5.85
C ILE A 174 0.08 1.96 5.83
N ASN A 175 0.38 2.49 7.01
CA ASN A 175 1.13 3.73 7.16
C ASN A 175 2.54 3.39 7.62
N LEU A 176 3.55 3.83 6.86
CA LEU A 176 4.94 3.70 7.27
C LEU A 176 5.27 4.88 8.18
N CYS A 177 5.69 4.56 9.39
CA CYS A 177 6.12 5.53 10.38
C CYS A 177 7.61 5.32 10.69
N SER A 178 8.26 6.37 11.16
CA SER A 178 9.64 6.32 11.64
C SER A 178 9.71 6.86 13.06
N THR A 179 10.53 6.22 13.88
CA THR A 179 10.86 6.66 15.24
C THR A 179 12.25 7.29 15.29
N ARG A 180 12.66 7.93 14.20
CA ARG A 180 13.96 8.58 14.16
C ARG A 180 13.92 9.84 15.00
N TYR A 181 14.76 9.88 16.02
CA TYR A 181 15.00 11.01 16.89
C TYR A 181 16.06 11.93 16.29
#